data_779e374e39b7eb498a890d9eb19e76f8
#
_entry.id   779e374e39b7eb498a890d9eb19e76f8
#
_cell.length_a   1.000
_cell.length_b   1.000
_cell.length_c   1.000
_cell.angle_alpha   90.00
_cell.angle_beta   90.00
_cell.angle_gamma   90.00
#
_symmetry.space_group_name_H-M   'P 1'
#
loop_
_entity.id
_entity.type
_entity.pdbx_description
1 polymer ?
#
loop_
_entity_poly.entity_id
_entity_poly.type
_entity_poly.pdbx_seq_one_letter_code
_entity_poly.pdbx_strand_id
1 'polypeptide(L)'
;MNLNYSDEQVILREQIQKFCETEYDFYKREDIVKSNDDFDTNVWNLFAEQGWLQMPFSEQSGGLGFGPIELSILFEEFGKALVIEPYLSTVVLAGSLLDNSTFSSKNDLIEKICSGELHISLAYAEAGKGYDYLTPNTSINDKGVLNGTKTLVLNGSNSEKLIVACNKDGIFNLVLLDTNTNGVSLNSFSTVDGQSCSEISFENVQLDDSNTIASGDEALSLIKDSLNLATFCISAEAVGCMESCYLKTLQYTKDREQFGQPISSFQVLQHRMVDMFIESELAKSLLIKAMLEVNNRSDDMYKHVSALKSYIGTSGKLSAKEAVQLHGGMGVSEEMMIGHYLKKMVSIDALFGNADYHLKQTGK
;
A
#
# COMPACT_ATOMS: atom_id res chain seq x y z
N MET A 1 24.72 -16.65 0.00
CA MET A 1 23.76 -15.60 -0.43
C MET A 1 24.17 -14.33 0.27
N ASN A 2 24.47 -13.24 -0.42
CA ASN A 2 24.73 -11.94 0.18
C ASN A 2 23.37 -11.25 0.38
N LEU A 3 23.02 -10.94 1.64
CA LEU A 3 21.78 -10.25 2.01
C LEU A 3 22.00 -8.76 2.29
N ASN A 4 23.22 -8.27 2.10
CA ASN A 4 23.51 -6.86 2.26
C ASN A 4 23.00 -6.08 1.03
N TYR A 5 22.45 -4.92 1.28
CA TYR A 5 22.10 -3.97 0.23
C TYR A 5 23.34 -3.54 -0.56
N SER A 6 23.18 -3.24 -1.85
CA SER A 6 24.22 -2.60 -2.66
C SER A 6 24.45 -1.15 -2.19
N ASP A 7 25.58 -0.56 -2.59
CA ASP A 7 25.87 0.84 -2.24
C ASP A 7 24.76 1.79 -2.77
N GLU A 8 24.20 1.50 -3.93
CA GLU A 8 23.08 2.27 -4.52
C GLU A 8 21.80 2.15 -3.70
N GLN A 9 21.49 0.94 -3.20
CA GLN A 9 20.34 0.69 -2.32
C GLN A 9 20.48 1.36 -0.95
N VAL A 10 21.72 1.41 -0.42
CA VAL A 10 22.03 2.16 0.82
C VAL A 10 21.80 3.65 0.60
N ILE A 11 22.33 4.22 -0.50
CA ILE A 11 22.13 5.64 -0.85
C ILE A 11 20.64 5.95 -1.01
N LEU A 12 19.89 5.10 -1.71
CA LEU A 12 18.44 5.25 -1.85
C LEU A 12 17.74 5.32 -0.48
N ARG A 13 18.07 4.38 0.42
CA ARG A 13 17.50 4.38 1.79
C ARG A 13 17.82 5.66 2.54
N GLU A 14 19.06 6.12 2.50
CA GLU A 14 19.49 7.36 3.17
C GLU A 14 18.78 8.59 2.61
N GLN A 15 18.54 8.66 1.30
CA GLN A 15 17.78 9.73 0.66
C GLN A 15 16.33 9.76 1.13
N ILE A 16 15.67 8.59 1.16
CA ILE A 16 14.27 8.49 1.61
C ILE A 16 14.17 8.85 3.10
N GLN A 17 15.07 8.34 3.94
CA GLN A 17 15.11 8.68 5.37
C GLN A 17 15.26 10.17 5.59
N LYS A 18 16.22 10.78 4.92
CA LYS A 18 16.44 12.24 5.01
C LYS A 18 15.19 13.01 4.60
N PHE A 19 14.54 12.62 3.50
CA PHE A 19 13.29 13.24 3.06
C PHE A 19 12.21 13.13 4.14
N CYS A 20 11.99 11.93 4.68
CA CYS A 20 11.00 11.70 5.73
C CYS A 20 11.28 12.52 7.00
N GLU A 21 12.55 12.78 7.31
CA GLU A 21 12.94 13.58 8.48
C GLU A 21 12.80 15.10 8.24
N THR A 22 13.05 15.58 7.01
CA THR A 22 13.13 17.03 6.74
C THR A 22 11.88 17.60 6.06
N GLU A 23 11.23 16.85 5.17
CA GLU A 23 10.11 17.31 4.34
C GLU A 23 8.78 16.66 4.75
N TYR A 24 8.82 15.55 5.51
CA TYR A 24 7.64 14.75 5.87
C TYR A 24 7.64 14.29 7.33
N ASP A 25 7.82 15.24 8.25
CA ASP A 25 7.74 14.94 9.68
C ASP A 25 6.30 14.66 10.14
N PHE A 26 6.14 14.23 11.39
CA PHE A 26 4.84 13.90 11.93
C PHE A 26 3.86 15.08 11.91
N TYR A 27 4.31 16.30 12.14
CA TYR A 27 3.45 17.49 12.14
C TYR A 27 2.97 17.84 10.74
N LYS A 28 3.85 17.73 9.74
CA LYS A 28 3.49 17.89 8.33
C LYS A 28 2.42 16.88 7.91
N ARG A 29 2.60 15.59 8.28
CA ARG A 29 1.59 14.55 8.05
C ARG A 29 0.26 14.89 8.73
N GLU A 30 0.28 15.34 9.97
CA GLU A 30 -0.93 15.74 10.71
C GLU A 30 -1.67 16.88 10.01
N ASP A 31 -0.95 17.86 9.49
CA ASP A 31 -1.52 18.96 8.73
C ASP A 31 -2.21 18.48 7.45
N ILE A 32 -1.60 17.52 6.73
CA ILE A 32 -2.20 16.90 5.53
C ILE A 32 -3.50 16.16 5.91
N VAL A 33 -3.47 15.32 6.95
CA VAL A 33 -4.66 14.57 7.41
C VAL A 33 -5.79 15.49 7.87
N LYS A 34 -5.46 16.65 8.43
CA LYS A 34 -6.45 17.65 8.90
C LYS A 34 -6.94 18.58 7.79
N SER A 35 -6.16 18.74 6.71
CA SER A 35 -6.64 19.42 5.52
C SER A 35 -7.71 18.56 4.85
N ASN A 36 -8.50 19.16 3.97
CA ASN A 36 -9.44 18.37 3.15
C ASN A 36 -8.78 17.89 1.85
N ASP A 37 -7.45 18.01 1.77
CA ASP A 37 -6.68 17.67 0.57
C ASP A 37 -6.07 16.27 0.76
N ASP A 38 -6.74 15.23 0.60
CA ASP A 38 -6.38 13.81 0.77
C ASP A 38 -4.86 13.45 0.73
N PHE A 39 -3.99 14.31 0.13
CA PHE A 39 -2.52 14.24 0.12
C PHE A 39 -1.92 15.63 -0.23
N ASP A 40 -0.60 15.83 -0.04
CA ASP A 40 0.09 17.08 -0.40
C ASP A 40 0.70 17.00 -1.81
N THR A 41 0.14 17.81 -2.73
CA THR A 41 0.64 17.89 -4.12
C THR A 41 2.12 18.31 -4.19
N ASN A 42 2.63 19.10 -3.25
CA ASN A 42 4.05 19.47 -3.25
C ASN A 42 4.92 18.25 -2.89
N VAL A 43 4.51 17.45 -1.92
CA VAL A 43 5.17 16.19 -1.57
C VAL A 43 5.15 15.21 -2.75
N TRP A 44 4.01 15.11 -3.43
CA TRP A 44 3.90 14.28 -4.63
C TRP A 44 4.84 14.73 -5.77
N ASN A 45 4.94 16.04 -5.99
CA ASN A 45 5.88 16.61 -6.97
C ASN A 45 7.33 16.32 -6.57
N LEU A 46 7.67 16.40 -5.28
CA LEU A 46 9.00 16.02 -4.81
C LEU A 46 9.29 14.52 -5.06
N PHE A 47 8.30 13.62 -4.95
CA PHE A 47 8.49 12.22 -5.33
C PHE A 47 8.82 12.07 -6.82
N ALA A 48 8.18 12.86 -7.70
CA ALA A 48 8.49 12.89 -9.12
C ALA A 48 9.92 13.41 -9.38
N GLU A 49 10.30 14.53 -8.75
CA GLU A 49 11.63 15.15 -8.88
C GLU A 49 12.76 14.24 -8.38
N GLN A 50 12.52 13.45 -7.31
CA GLN A 50 13.46 12.45 -6.80
C GLN A 50 13.51 11.18 -7.67
N GLY A 51 12.65 11.04 -8.68
CA GLY A 51 12.56 9.87 -9.53
C GLY A 51 11.84 8.68 -8.88
N TRP A 52 11.23 8.85 -7.69
CA TRP A 52 10.60 7.73 -6.99
C TRP A 52 9.35 7.22 -7.71
N LEU A 53 8.61 8.08 -8.42
CA LEU A 53 7.46 7.65 -9.21
C LEU A 53 7.86 6.80 -10.43
N GLN A 54 9.12 6.90 -10.87
CA GLN A 54 9.67 6.15 -12.01
C GLN A 54 10.24 4.78 -11.61
N MET A 55 10.50 4.56 -10.32
CA MET A 55 11.27 3.43 -9.82
C MET A 55 10.84 2.07 -10.38
N PRO A 56 9.55 1.65 -10.27
CA PRO A 56 9.18 0.27 -10.60
C PRO A 56 8.91 0.04 -12.09
N PHE A 57 8.78 1.10 -12.88
CA PHE A 57 8.42 0.96 -14.28
C PHE A 57 9.62 0.53 -15.14
N SER A 58 9.32 -0.22 -16.19
CA SER A 58 10.32 -0.68 -17.15
C SER A 58 10.99 0.49 -17.87
N GLU A 59 12.26 0.35 -18.25
CA GLU A 59 12.97 1.35 -19.05
C GLU A 59 12.28 1.61 -20.41
N GLN A 60 11.57 0.62 -20.95
CA GLN A 60 10.79 0.75 -22.18
C GLN A 60 9.59 1.71 -22.03
N SER A 61 9.05 1.82 -20.81
CA SER A 61 7.96 2.73 -20.47
C SER A 61 8.47 4.06 -19.88
N GLY A 62 9.77 4.31 -19.87
CA GLY A 62 10.38 5.52 -19.32
C GLY A 62 10.69 5.46 -17.82
N GLY A 63 10.64 4.29 -17.20
CA GLY A 63 10.98 4.07 -15.80
C GLY A 63 12.47 3.76 -15.56
N LEU A 64 12.81 3.48 -14.29
CA LEU A 64 14.17 3.15 -13.84
C LEU A 64 14.44 1.64 -13.80
N GLY A 65 13.42 0.79 -13.97
CA GLY A 65 13.55 -0.67 -13.93
C GLY A 65 13.93 -1.22 -12.55
N PHE A 66 13.69 -0.46 -11.47
CA PHE A 66 13.95 -0.91 -10.10
C PHE A 66 12.97 -2.00 -9.70
N GLY A 67 13.45 -2.92 -8.86
CA GLY A 67 12.71 -4.10 -8.50
C GLY A 67 12.03 -4.05 -7.13
N PRO A 68 11.54 -5.20 -6.67
CA PRO A 68 10.94 -5.35 -5.34
C PRO A 68 11.85 -4.99 -4.18
N ILE A 69 13.18 -5.05 -4.37
CA ILE A 69 14.15 -4.68 -3.31
C ILE A 69 14.04 -3.18 -3.01
N GLU A 70 14.11 -2.35 -4.03
CA GLU A 70 14.04 -0.89 -3.91
C GLU A 70 12.65 -0.46 -3.46
N LEU A 71 11.59 -1.11 -3.94
CA LEU A 71 10.23 -0.89 -3.43
C LEU A 71 10.12 -1.24 -1.94
N SER A 72 10.73 -2.33 -1.47
CA SER A 72 10.70 -2.65 -0.04
C SER A 72 11.40 -1.60 0.80
N ILE A 73 12.54 -1.06 0.32
CA ILE A 73 13.25 0.03 0.98
C ILE A 73 12.35 1.27 1.11
N LEU A 74 11.70 1.67 0.01
CA LEU A 74 10.80 2.81 0.00
C LEU A 74 9.65 2.63 0.98
N PHE A 75 8.96 1.49 0.93
CA PHE A 75 7.80 1.23 1.78
C PHE A 75 8.16 1.03 3.25
N GLU A 76 9.32 0.44 3.59
CA GLU A 76 9.80 0.40 4.97
C GLU A 76 9.96 1.82 5.55
N GLU A 77 10.60 2.74 4.82
CA GLU A 77 10.79 4.12 5.27
C GLU A 77 9.48 4.91 5.28
N PHE A 78 8.60 4.70 4.31
CA PHE A 78 7.24 5.27 4.31
C PHE A 78 6.44 4.79 5.52
N GLY A 79 6.56 3.53 5.91
CA GLY A 79 5.93 3.00 7.12
C GLY A 79 6.43 3.67 8.39
N LYS A 80 7.73 3.97 8.51
CA LYS A 80 8.32 4.69 9.64
C LYS A 80 7.77 6.10 9.78
N ALA A 81 7.55 6.79 8.66
CA ALA A 81 7.04 8.15 8.59
C ALA A 81 5.50 8.22 8.51
N LEU A 82 4.80 7.10 8.33
CA LEU A 82 3.35 7.02 8.13
C LEU A 82 2.88 7.83 6.90
N VAL A 83 3.61 7.70 5.79
CA VAL A 83 3.32 8.39 4.52
C VAL A 83 1.91 8.02 4.02
N ILE A 84 1.14 9.01 3.53
CA ILE A 84 -0.23 8.81 3.06
C ILE A 84 -0.42 9.15 1.56
N GLU A 85 0.60 9.69 0.93
CA GLU A 85 0.60 9.99 -0.51
C GLU A 85 0.25 8.75 -1.33
N PRO A 86 -0.46 8.91 -2.48
CA PRO A 86 -1.11 7.82 -3.20
C PRO A 86 -0.14 6.96 -4.04
N TYR A 87 1.07 6.69 -3.53
CA TYR A 87 2.07 5.88 -4.22
C TYR A 87 1.59 4.44 -4.45
N LEU A 88 0.97 3.86 -3.43
CA LEU A 88 0.43 2.50 -3.51
C LEU A 88 -0.66 2.36 -4.60
N SER A 89 -1.60 3.29 -4.66
CA SER A 89 -2.71 3.24 -5.61
C SER A 89 -2.28 3.52 -7.04
N THR A 90 -1.51 4.61 -7.24
CA THR A 90 -1.16 5.10 -8.57
C THR A 90 0.03 4.36 -9.16
N VAL A 91 1.13 4.19 -8.40
CA VAL A 91 2.36 3.62 -8.93
C VAL A 91 2.33 2.08 -8.84
N VAL A 92 2.03 1.54 -7.65
CA VAL A 92 2.12 0.09 -7.43
C VAL A 92 0.93 -0.66 -8.01
N LEU A 93 -0.32 -0.26 -7.71
CA LEU A 93 -1.50 -0.98 -8.19
C LEU A 93 -1.77 -0.71 -9.67
N ALA A 94 -2.11 0.53 -10.00
CA ALA A 94 -2.55 0.86 -11.36
C ALA A 94 -1.37 0.91 -12.34
N GLY A 95 -0.28 1.55 -11.95
CA GLY A 95 0.90 1.74 -12.81
C GLY A 95 1.59 0.42 -13.17
N SER A 96 1.86 -0.46 -12.19
CA SER A 96 2.50 -1.75 -12.50
C SER A 96 1.59 -2.67 -13.35
N LEU A 97 0.27 -2.59 -13.15
CA LEU A 97 -0.68 -3.32 -14.00
C LEU A 97 -0.59 -2.84 -15.45
N LEU A 98 -0.56 -1.52 -15.67
CA LEU A 98 -0.42 -0.94 -17.01
C LEU A 98 0.92 -1.30 -17.65
N ASP A 99 2.04 -1.19 -16.93
CA ASP A 99 3.37 -1.47 -17.45
C ASP A 99 3.51 -2.93 -17.93
N ASN A 100 2.91 -3.86 -17.20
CA ASN A 100 2.91 -5.28 -17.58
C ASN A 100 1.83 -5.67 -18.61
N SER A 101 0.94 -4.75 -19.00
CA SER A 101 -0.13 -5.01 -19.98
C SER A 101 0.36 -4.85 -21.44
N THR A 102 -0.46 -5.30 -22.38
CA THR A 102 -0.28 -5.05 -23.83
C THR A 102 -1.05 -3.79 -24.30
N PHE A 103 -1.59 -2.99 -23.38
CA PHE A 103 -2.40 -1.82 -23.69
C PHE A 103 -1.62 -0.78 -24.50
N SER A 104 -2.18 -0.35 -25.64
CA SER A 104 -1.47 0.48 -26.63
C SER A 104 -1.02 1.85 -26.10
N SER A 105 -1.81 2.47 -25.21
CA SER A 105 -1.54 3.79 -24.65
C SER A 105 -0.79 3.75 -23.31
N LYS A 106 -0.27 2.60 -22.89
CA LYS A 106 0.34 2.45 -21.56
C LYS A 106 1.53 3.39 -21.34
N ASN A 107 2.39 3.56 -22.34
CA ASN A 107 3.61 4.35 -22.21
C ASN A 107 3.29 5.84 -21.95
N ASP A 108 2.30 6.39 -22.68
CA ASP A 108 1.85 7.78 -22.46
C ASP A 108 1.26 7.98 -21.06
N LEU A 109 0.55 6.97 -20.53
CA LEU A 109 -0.01 7.00 -19.19
C LEU A 109 1.08 6.91 -18.13
N ILE A 110 2.05 6.02 -18.31
CA ILE A 110 3.17 5.82 -17.40
C ILE A 110 4.05 7.09 -17.36
N GLU A 111 4.34 7.71 -18.51
CA GLU A 111 5.09 8.97 -18.57
C GLU A 111 4.42 10.06 -17.70
N LYS A 112 3.09 10.18 -17.77
CA LYS A 112 2.32 11.13 -16.95
C LYS A 112 2.28 10.75 -15.46
N ILE A 113 2.29 9.45 -15.12
CA ILE A 113 2.44 9.00 -13.74
C ILE A 113 3.83 9.38 -13.24
N CYS A 114 4.87 9.11 -14.03
CA CYS A 114 6.26 9.42 -13.69
C CYS A 114 6.51 10.91 -13.46
N SER A 115 5.85 11.79 -14.23
CA SER A 115 5.92 13.25 -14.05
C SER A 115 5.07 13.77 -12.89
N GLY A 116 4.23 12.91 -12.27
CA GLY A 116 3.30 13.30 -11.21
C GLY A 116 2.01 13.96 -11.70
N GLU A 117 1.80 14.07 -13.02
CA GLU A 117 0.64 14.76 -13.63
C GLU A 117 -0.64 13.91 -13.63
N LEU A 118 -0.54 12.60 -13.43
CA LEU A 118 -1.67 11.69 -13.58
C LEU A 118 -1.78 10.73 -12.39
N HIS A 119 -2.94 10.71 -11.77
CA HIS A 119 -3.33 9.69 -10.81
C HIS A 119 -4.29 8.69 -11.43
N ILE A 120 -4.03 7.40 -11.23
CA ILE A 120 -4.89 6.30 -11.67
C ILE A 120 -5.17 5.39 -10.47
N SER A 121 -6.43 5.00 -10.30
CA SER A 121 -6.83 4.05 -9.26
C SER A 121 -7.36 2.75 -9.84
N LEU A 122 -7.11 1.65 -9.11
CA LEU A 122 -7.64 0.32 -9.44
C LEU A 122 -8.93 0.05 -8.65
N ALA A 123 -10.04 -0.06 -9.35
CA ALA A 123 -11.37 -0.34 -8.82
C ALA A 123 -11.72 -1.82 -9.01
N TYR A 124 -11.44 -2.66 -8.00
CA TYR A 124 -11.61 -4.12 -8.10
C TYR A 124 -12.54 -4.70 -7.04
N ALA A 125 -12.55 -4.18 -5.82
CA ALA A 125 -13.30 -4.73 -4.70
C ALA A 125 -14.80 -4.39 -4.78
N GLU A 126 -15.65 -5.30 -4.30
CA GLU A 126 -17.10 -5.12 -4.28
C GLU A 126 -17.70 -5.50 -2.92
N ALA A 127 -18.75 -4.81 -2.50
CA ALA A 127 -19.46 -5.10 -1.28
C ALA A 127 -20.01 -6.55 -1.27
N GLY A 128 -19.86 -7.24 -0.16
CA GLY A 128 -20.36 -8.61 0.01
C GLY A 128 -19.49 -9.72 -0.63
N LYS A 129 -18.44 -9.38 -1.39
CA LYS A 129 -17.52 -10.35 -2.01
C LYS A 129 -16.33 -10.74 -1.11
N GLY A 130 -16.15 -10.05 0.02
CA GLY A 130 -14.95 -10.24 0.84
C GLY A 130 -13.68 -9.97 0.04
N TYR A 131 -12.80 -10.96 -0.05
CA TYR A 131 -11.56 -10.85 -0.84
C TYR A 131 -11.63 -11.59 -2.19
N ASP A 132 -12.83 -11.98 -2.65
CA ASP A 132 -13.02 -12.53 -3.99
C ASP A 132 -13.16 -11.39 -5.01
N TYR A 133 -12.09 -11.12 -5.72
CA TYR A 133 -12.03 -10.12 -6.80
C TYR A 133 -12.09 -10.71 -8.20
N LEU A 134 -12.06 -12.05 -8.32
CA LEU A 134 -12.01 -12.75 -9.60
C LEU A 134 -13.39 -12.92 -10.26
N THR A 135 -14.46 -12.75 -9.49
CA THR A 135 -15.85 -12.89 -9.95
C THR A 135 -16.65 -11.61 -9.71
N PRO A 136 -16.30 -10.49 -10.38
CA PRO A 136 -16.98 -9.22 -10.16
C PRO A 136 -18.45 -9.26 -10.62
N ASN A 137 -19.33 -8.59 -9.86
CA ASN A 137 -20.72 -8.34 -10.25
C ASN A 137 -20.83 -7.14 -11.21
N THR A 138 -19.89 -6.17 -11.12
CA THR A 138 -19.77 -5.09 -12.10
C THR A 138 -19.57 -5.70 -13.47
N SER A 139 -20.43 -5.33 -14.45
CA SER A 139 -20.46 -6.01 -15.74
C SER A 139 -20.69 -5.07 -16.91
N ILE A 140 -20.19 -5.49 -18.07
CA ILE A 140 -20.43 -4.86 -19.38
C ILE A 140 -21.41 -5.73 -20.14
N ASN A 141 -22.49 -5.14 -20.64
CA ASN A 141 -23.45 -5.85 -21.48
C ASN A 141 -23.06 -5.87 -22.98
N ASP A 142 -23.83 -6.57 -23.83
CA ASP A 142 -23.59 -6.71 -25.27
C ASP A 142 -23.52 -5.37 -26.03
N LYS A 143 -24.05 -4.28 -25.45
CA LYS A 143 -24.00 -2.94 -26.03
C LYS A 143 -22.82 -2.10 -25.58
N GLY A 144 -21.89 -2.70 -24.81
CA GLY A 144 -20.74 -1.99 -24.28
C GLY A 144 -21.07 -1.08 -23.09
N VAL A 145 -22.17 -1.35 -22.36
CA VAL A 145 -22.61 -0.51 -21.24
C VAL A 145 -22.16 -1.14 -19.93
N LEU A 146 -21.33 -0.41 -19.16
CA LEU A 146 -20.84 -0.81 -17.84
C LEU A 146 -21.83 -0.38 -16.74
N ASN A 147 -22.16 -1.31 -15.84
CA ASN A 147 -22.97 -1.07 -14.65
C ASN A 147 -22.37 -1.83 -13.45
N GLY A 148 -22.46 -1.25 -12.26
CA GLY A 148 -22.03 -1.86 -11.01
C GLY A 148 -21.50 -0.87 -9.98
N THR A 149 -20.94 -1.38 -8.89
CA THR A 149 -20.35 -0.55 -7.82
C THR A 149 -19.07 -1.19 -7.30
N LYS A 150 -18.05 -0.37 -7.11
CA LYS A 150 -16.77 -0.73 -6.51
C LYS A 150 -16.60 -0.05 -5.17
N THR A 151 -16.02 -0.76 -4.22
CA THR A 151 -15.77 -0.26 -2.86
C THR A 151 -14.27 -0.21 -2.58
N LEU A 152 -13.88 0.60 -1.59
CA LEU A 152 -12.48 0.72 -1.15
C LEU A 152 -11.50 1.02 -2.30
N VAL A 153 -11.89 1.90 -3.21
CA VAL A 153 -11.00 2.36 -4.29
C VAL A 153 -10.05 3.39 -3.69
N LEU A 154 -8.79 2.98 -3.47
CA LEU A 154 -7.76 3.84 -2.90
C LEU A 154 -7.52 5.04 -3.82
N ASN A 155 -7.51 6.24 -3.25
CA ASN A 155 -7.31 7.51 -3.94
C ASN A 155 -8.30 7.78 -5.12
N GLY A 156 -9.48 7.17 -5.06
CA GLY A 156 -10.46 7.28 -6.15
C GLY A 156 -10.94 8.72 -6.43
N SER A 157 -11.02 9.56 -5.38
CA SER A 157 -11.43 10.97 -5.47
C SER A 157 -10.47 11.85 -6.26
N ASN A 158 -9.18 11.54 -6.22
CA ASN A 158 -8.11 12.34 -6.81
C ASN A 158 -7.57 11.72 -8.10
N SER A 159 -8.17 10.62 -8.56
CA SER A 159 -7.73 9.96 -9.79
C SER A 159 -8.49 10.46 -10.99
N GLU A 160 -7.77 10.87 -12.03
CA GLU A 160 -8.36 11.25 -13.33
C GLU A 160 -8.86 10.04 -14.11
N LYS A 161 -8.26 8.86 -13.85
CA LYS A 161 -8.62 7.62 -14.53
C LYS A 161 -8.80 6.46 -13.56
N LEU A 162 -9.65 5.54 -13.95
CA LEU A 162 -9.95 4.31 -13.22
C LEU A 162 -9.67 3.08 -14.09
N ILE A 163 -8.94 2.12 -13.53
CA ILE A 163 -8.90 0.75 -14.05
C ILE A 163 -9.99 -0.03 -13.32
N VAL A 164 -10.98 -0.52 -14.04
CA VAL A 164 -12.14 -1.22 -13.46
C VAL A 164 -12.11 -2.69 -13.80
N ALA A 165 -12.11 -3.54 -12.78
CA ALA A 165 -12.31 -4.99 -12.94
C ALA A 165 -13.80 -5.29 -13.14
N CYS A 166 -14.17 -5.93 -14.25
CA CYS A 166 -15.56 -6.21 -14.59
C CYS A 166 -15.71 -7.55 -15.31
N ASN A 167 -16.95 -7.98 -15.46
CA ASN A 167 -17.33 -9.17 -16.21
C ASN A 167 -17.96 -8.76 -17.53
N LYS A 168 -17.60 -9.41 -18.65
CA LYS A 168 -18.28 -9.33 -19.92
C LYS A 168 -18.50 -10.75 -20.44
N ASP A 169 -19.75 -11.17 -20.56
CA ASP A 169 -20.13 -12.52 -21.04
C ASP A 169 -19.48 -13.68 -20.25
N GLY A 170 -19.30 -13.53 -18.95
CA GLY A 170 -18.65 -14.52 -18.09
C GLY A 170 -17.12 -14.45 -18.11
N ILE A 171 -16.52 -13.55 -18.89
CA ILE A 171 -15.07 -13.34 -19.01
C ILE A 171 -14.65 -12.18 -18.14
N PHE A 172 -13.57 -12.34 -17.38
CA PHE A 172 -12.97 -11.28 -16.58
C PHE A 172 -12.28 -10.25 -17.48
N ASN A 173 -12.53 -8.97 -17.26
CA ASN A 173 -11.96 -7.87 -18.03
C ASN A 173 -11.42 -6.78 -17.11
N LEU A 174 -10.41 -6.07 -17.61
CA LEU A 174 -9.89 -4.82 -17.08
C LEU A 174 -10.12 -3.72 -18.10
N VAL A 175 -10.82 -2.67 -17.70
CA VAL A 175 -11.12 -1.53 -18.57
C VAL A 175 -10.63 -0.22 -17.96
N LEU A 176 -10.20 0.70 -18.80
CA LEU A 176 -9.76 2.05 -18.41
C LEU A 176 -10.84 3.06 -18.81
N LEU A 177 -11.20 3.95 -17.89
CA LEU A 177 -12.12 5.06 -18.15
C LEU A 177 -11.73 6.31 -17.37
N ASP A 178 -12.18 7.47 -17.82
CA ASP A 178 -11.99 8.73 -17.09
C ASP A 178 -13.00 8.80 -15.94
N THR A 179 -12.54 9.29 -14.79
CA THR A 179 -13.37 9.43 -13.58
C THR A 179 -14.56 10.38 -13.78
N ASN A 180 -14.40 11.37 -14.68
CA ASN A 180 -15.45 12.32 -15.04
C ASN A 180 -16.40 11.82 -16.16
N THR A 181 -16.30 10.55 -16.55
CA THR A 181 -17.18 9.95 -17.55
C THR A 181 -18.65 10.00 -17.08
N ASN A 182 -19.55 10.34 -17.98
CA ASN A 182 -20.98 10.39 -17.67
C ASN A 182 -21.50 9.03 -17.17
N GLY A 183 -22.18 9.02 -16.03
CA GLY A 183 -22.64 7.81 -15.36
C GLY A 183 -21.68 7.27 -14.29
N VAL A 184 -20.52 7.89 -14.06
CA VAL A 184 -19.63 7.61 -12.94
C VAL A 184 -19.97 8.53 -11.78
N SER A 185 -20.14 7.97 -10.59
CA SER A 185 -20.35 8.74 -9.36
C SER A 185 -19.46 8.22 -8.24
N LEU A 186 -18.90 9.15 -7.45
CA LEU A 186 -17.98 8.85 -6.37
C LEU A 186 -18.57 9.30 -5.03
N ASN A 187 -18.37 8.46 -4.01
CA ASN A 187 -18.61 8.80 -2.61
C ASN A 187 -17.31 8.55 -1.83
N SER A 188 -16.62 9.64 -1.48
CA SER A 188 -15.29 9.58 -0.90
C SER A 188 -15.34 9.62 0.62
N PHE A 189 -14.39 8.95 1.26
CA PHE A 189 -14.22 8.89 2.71
C PHE A 189 -12.75 8.63 3.06
N SER A 190 -12.35 9.01 4.27
CA SER A 190 -11.02 8.71 4.78
C SER A 190 -11.03 7.41 5.58
N THR A 191 -9.98 6.62 5.42
CA THR A 191 -9.74 5.43 6.25
C THR A 191 -9.24 5.81 7.64
N VAL A 192 -9.21 4.85 8.57
CA VAL A 192 -8.80 5.10 9.97
C VAL A 192 -7.36 5.61 10.09
N ASP A 193 -6.50 5.31 9.13
CA ASP A 193 -5.09 5.75 9.05
C ASP A 193 -4.88 7.04 8.22
N GLY A 194 -5.98 7.65 7.75
CA GLY A 194 -5.99 8.94 7.07
C GLY A 194 -5.85 8.87 5.55
N GLN A 195 -5.83 7.68 4.94
CA GLN A 195 -5.79 7.56 3.48
C GLN A 195 -7.15 7.82 2.85
N SER A 196 -7.17 8.39 1.66
CA SER A 196 -8.38 8.61 0.87
C SER A 196 -8.85 7.33 0.19
N CYS A 197 -10.15 7.08 0.27
CA CYS A 197 -10.85 6.00 -0.41
C CYS A 197 -12.16 6.48 -1.00
N SER A 198 -12.66 5.74 -1.99
CA SER A 198 -13.98 6.02 -2.58
C SER A 198 -14.79 4.73 -2.78
N GLU A 199 -16.09 4.85 -2.67
CA GLU A 199 -17.04 3.97 -3.31
C GLU A 199 -17.40 4.59 -4.67
N ILE A 200 -17.35 3.79 -5.75
CA ILE A 200 -17.57 4.28 -7.10
C ILE A 200 -18.69 3.47 -7.76
N SER A 201 -19.74 4.15 -8.19
CA SER A 201 -20.86 3.55 -8.92
C SER A 201 -20.82 3.90 -10.39
N PHE A 202 -21.14 2.92 -11.21
CA PHE A 202 -21.23 3.01 -12.66
C PHE A 202 -22.69 2.77 -13.09
N GLU A 203 -23.31 3.78 -13.69
CA GLU A 203 -24.69 3.73 -14.15
C GLU A 203 -24.75 4.07 -15.65
N ASN A 204 -24.97 3.06 -16.48
CA ASN A 204 -25.05 3.19 -17.93
C ASN A 204 -23.84 3.85 -18.59
N VAL A 205 -22.63 3.55 -18.09
CA VAL A 205 -21.38 4.08 -18.65
C VAL A 205 -21.09 3.40 -19.98
N GLN A 206 -21.06 4.19 -21.06
CA GLN A 206 -20.77 3.67 -22.39
C GLN A 206 -19.27 3.51 -22.59
N LEU A 207 -18.85 2.30 -22.95
CA LEU A 207 -17.48 1.93 -23.29
C LEU A 207 -17.39 1.42 -24.72
N ASP A 208 -16.20 1.50 -25.27
CA ASP A 208 -15.85 0.86 -26.55
C ASP A 208 -14.59 -0.02 -26.39
N ASP A 209 -14.14 -0.65 -27.46
CA ASP A 209 -13.01 -1.57 -27.41
C ASP A 209 -11.69 -0.90 -27.01
N SER A 210 -11.55 0.43 -27.23
CA SER A 210 -10.36 1.19 -26.85
C SER A 210 -10.21 1.34 -25.32
N ASN A 211 -11.28 1.14 -24.57
CA ASN A 211 -11.25 1.13 -23.11
C ASN A 211 -10.67 -0.18 -22.54
N THR A 212 -10.59 -1.27 -23.32
CA THR A 212 -10.17 -2.57 -22.82
C THR A 212 -8.65 -2.64 -22.67
N ILE A 213 -8.16 -2.81 -21.44
CA ILE A 213 -6.74 -3.03 -21.15
C ILE A 213 -6.37 -4.48 -21.43
N ALA A 214 -7.15 -5.42 -20.90
CA ALA A 214 -6.92 -6.85 -21.02
C ALA A 214 -8.23 -7.63 -20.79
N SER A 215 -8.28 -8.87 -21.26
CA SER A 215 -9.44 -9.77 -21.13
C SER A 215 -8.99 -11.20 -20.83
N GLY A 216 -9.84 -11.98 -20.14
CA GLY A 216 -9.59 -13.40 -19.85
C GLY A 216 -8.36 -13.65 -18.99
N ASP A 217 -7.53 -14.61 -19.41
CA ASP A 217 -6.37 -15.06 -18.63
C ASP A 217 -5.30 -13.96 -18.45
N GLU A 218 -5.12 -13.09 -19.46
CA GLU A 218 -4.21 -11.93 -19.34
C GLU A 218 -4.69 -10.99 -18.25
N ALA A 219 -5.96 -10.61 -18.26
CA ALA A 219 -6.53 -9.73 -17.23
C ALA A 219 -6.45 -10.34 -15.83
N LEU A 220 -6.68 -11.65 -15.71
CA LEU A 220 -6.55 -12.39 -14.46
C LEU A 220 -5.10 -12.43 -13.94
N SER A 221 -4.12 -12.59 -14.83
CA SER A 221 -2.70 -12.55 -14.45
C SER A 221 -2.32 -11.16 -13.98
N LEU A 222 -2.64 -10.12 -14.75
CA LEU A 222 -2.29 -8.73 -14.43
C LEU A 222 -2.83 -8.28 -13.05
N ILE A 223 -4.09 -8.58 -12.75
CA ILE A 223 -4.66 -8.17 -11.46
C ILE A 223 -4.07 -8.97 -10.30
N LYS A 224 -3.80 -10.27 -10.47
CA LYS A 224 -3.15 -11.10 -9.45
C LYS A 224 -1.75 -10.59 -9.13
N ASP A 225 -0.95 -10.30 -10.15
CA ASP A 225 0.42 -9.81 -10.00
C ASP A 225 0.43 -8.43 -9.33
N SER A 226 -0.44 -7.51 -9.76
CA SER A 226 -0.58 -6.18 -9.18
C SER A 226 -0.98 -6.25 -7.70
N LEU A 227 -1.98 -7.04 -7.33
CA LEU A 227 -2.42 -7.21 -5.94
C LEU A 227 -1.37 -7.91 -5.09
N ASN A 228 -0.61 -8.86 -5.64
CA ASN A 228 0.50 -9.51 -4.94
C ASN A 228 1.63 -8.52 -4.65
N LEU A 229 2.03 -7.70 -5.64
CA LEU A 229 3.03 -6.66 -5.46
C LEU A 229 2.57 -5.62 -4.42
N ALA A 230 1.32 -5.18 -4.48
CA ALA A 230 0.75 -4.26 -3.51
C ALA A 230 0.72 -4.86 -2.09
N THR A 231 0.37 -6.15 -1.97
CA THR A 231 0.40 -6.88 -0.69
C THR A 231 1.81 -6.95 -0.13
N PHE A 232 2.81 -7.19 -0.98
CA PHE A 232 4.22 -7.16 -0.61
C PHE A 232 4.64 -5.76 -0.12
N CYS A 233 4.32 -4.70 -0.86
CA CYS A 233 4.65 -3.33 -0.53
C CYS A 233 4.05 -2.87 0.81
N ILE A 234 2.75 -3.10 1.05
CA ILE A 234 2.14 -2.74 2.35
C ILE A 234 2.67 -3.61 3.50
N SER A 235 3.17 -4.80 3.19
CA SER A 235 3.83 -5.64 4.21
C SER A 235 5.20 -5.10 4.58
N ALA A 236 5.96 -4.54 3.63
CA ALA A 236 7.20 -3.82 3.90
C ALA A 236 6.93 -2.55 4.71
N GLU A 237 5.87 -1.80 4.37
CA GLU A 237 5.39 -0.65 5.15
C GLU A 237 5.09 -1.02 6.61
N ALA A 238 4.41 -2.16 6.81
CA ALA A 238 4.12 -2.66 8.16
C ALA A 238 5.39 -2.99 8.95
N VAL A 239 6.41 -3.57 8.31
CA VAL A 239 7.71 -3.85 8.97
C VAL A 239 8.37 -2.56 9.41
N GLY A 240 8.36 -1.51 8.59
CA GLY A 240 8.82 -0.17 8.97
C GLY A 240 8.04 0.42 10.15
N CYS A 241 6.70 0.27 10.14
CA CYS A 241 5.84 0.66 11.27
C CYS A 241 6.21 -0.08 12.56
N MET A 242 6.43 -1.40 12.51
CA MET A 242 6.78 -2.23 13.68
C MET A 242 8.13 -1.79 14.28
N GLU A 243 9.15 -1.58 13.45
CA GLU A 243 10.47 -1.11 13.88
C GLU A 243 10.37 0.26 14.55
N SER A 244 9.71 1.22 13.92
CA SER A 244 9.57 2.58 14.45
C SER A 244 8.74 2.59 15.74
N CYS A 245 7.68 1.81 15.80
CA CYS A 245 6.81 1.66 16.97
C CYS A 245 7.61 1.13 18.17
N TYR A 246 8.42 0.08 17.96
CA TYR A 246 9.30 -0.49 18.98
C TYR A 246 10.34 0.53 19.46
N LEU A 247 11.09 1.18 18.55
CA LEU A 247 12.17 2.11 18.90
C LEU A 247 11.63 3.33 19.66
N LYS A 248 10.51 3.91 19.23
CA LYS A 248 9.86 5.04 19.92
C LYS A 248 9.35 4.64 21.29
N THR A 249 8.80 3.43 21.44
CA THR A 249 8.35 2.90 22.75
C THR A 249 9.54 2.67 23.69
N LEU A 250 10.63 2.12 23.18
CA LEU A 250 11.87 1.94 23.96
C LEU A 250 12.41 3.28 24.47
N GLN A 251 12.43 4.32 23.60
CA GLN A 251 12.89 5.64 24.02
C GLN A 251 11.95 6.27 25.04
N TYR A 252 10.64 6.26 24.78
CA TYR A 252 9.64 6.80 25.71
C TYR A 252 9.75 6.18 27.09
N THR A 253 9.92 4.86 27.20
CA THR A 253 10.03 4.18 28.51
C THR A 253 11.31 4.51 29.26
N LYS A 254 12.39 4.89 28.55
CA LYS A 254 13.65 5.40 29.16
C LYS A 254 13.48 6.81 29.71
N ASP A 255 12.71 7.65 29.02
CA ASP A 255 12.53 9.07 29.37
C ASP A 255 11.40 9.28 30.40
N ARG A 256 10.42 8.39 30.45
CA ARG A 256 9.28 8.48 31.36
C ARG A 256 9.62 7.95 32.72
N GLU A 257 9.58 8.83 33.74
CA GLU A 257 9.79 8.46 35.14
C GLU A 257 8.47 8.28 35.88
N GLN A 258 8.37 7.20 36.66
CA GLN A 258 7.33 6.95 37.65
C GLN A 258 7.93 6.16 38.81
N PHE A 259 7.37 6.36 40.02
CA PHE A 259 7.87 5.72 41.25
C PHE A 259 9.36 5.99 41.53
N GLY A 260 9.86 7.16 41.08
CA GLY A 260 11.22 7.61 41.32
C GLY A 260 12.30 7.02 40.40
N GLN A 261 11.90 6.40 39.28
CA GLN A 261 12.85 5.82 38.30
C GLN A 261 12.20 5.75 36.91
N PRO A 262 13.00 5.64 35.82
CA PRO A 262 12.50 5.38 34.48
C PRO A 262 11.66 4.10 34.45
N ILE A 263 10.50 4.16 33.72
CA ILE A 263 9.62 2.98 33.67
C ILE A 263 10.26 1.80 32.93
N SER A 264 11.27 2.02 32.09
CA SER A 264 12.08 0.96 31.46
C SER A 264 12.84 0.08 32.45
N SER A 265 12.99 0.50 33.72
CA SER A 265 13.65 -0.30 34.78
C SER A 265 12.75 -1.43 35.30
N PHE A 266 11.43 -1.38 35.06
CA PHE A 266 10.52 -2.43 35.51
C PHE A 266 10.57 -3.64 34.60
N GLN A 267 10.92 -4.80 35.17
CA GLN A 267 11.15 -6.04 34.44
C GLN A 267 9.96 -6.45 33.55
N VAL A 268 8.71 -6.26 34.01
CA VAL A 268 7.52 -6.59 33.24
C VAL A 268 7.42 -5.77 31.95
N LEU A 269 7.88 -4.51 31.95
CA LEU A 269 7.89 -3.66 30.75
C LEU A 269 9.06 -4.03 29.83
N GLN A 270 10.20 -4.44 30.40
CA GLN A 270 11.34 -4.95 29.62
C GLN A 270 10.93 -6.19 28.82
N HIS A 271 10.23 -7.16 29.41
CA HIS A 271 9.74 -8.35 28.71
C HIS A 271 8.84 -7.98 27.54
N ARG A 272 7.87 -7.08 27.73
CA ARG A 272 6.99 -6.62 26.65
C ARG A 272 7.76 -5.96 25.51
N MET A 273 8.76 -5.13 25.80
CA MET A 273 9.61 -4.50 24.77
C MET A 273 10.49 -5.53 24.05
N VAL A 274 10.97 -6.57 24.75
CA VAL A 274 11.69 -7.68 24.12
C VAL A 274 10.78 -8.47 23.18
N ASP A 275 9.53 -8.73 23.56
CA ASP A 275 8.56 -9.39 22.70
C ASP A 275 8.28 -8.55 21.43
N MET A 276 8.10 -7.23 21.56
CA MET A 276 7.93 -6.34 20.40
C MET A 276 9.15 -6.37 19.47
N PHE A 277 10.36 -6.40 20.02
CA PHE A 277 11.60 -6.51 19.26
C PHE A 277 11.66 -7.83 18.48
N ILE A 278 11.37 -8.96 19.14
CA ILE A 278 11.37 -10.29 18.53
C ILE A 278 10.38 -10.35 17.36
N GLU A 279 9.15 -9.85 17.57
CA GLU A 279 8.13 -9.83 16.52
C GLU A 279 8.55 -8.96 15.31
N SER A 280 9.22 -7.82 15.54
CA SER A 280 9.77 -6.97 14.50
C SER A 280 10.88 -7.66 13.69
N GLU A 281 11.82 -8.33 14.35
CA GLU A 281 12.93 -9.06 13.70
C GLU A 281 12.43 -10.28 12.89
N LEU A 282 11.41 -10.98 13.39
CA LEU A 282 10.79 -12.08 12.67
C LEU A 282 10.05 -11.56 11.42
N ALA A 283 9.31 -10.45 11.55
CA ALA A 283 8.65 -9.79 10.40
C ALA A 283 9.67 -9.38 9.34
N LYS A 284 10.80 -8.79 9.73
CA LYS A 284 11.90 -8.41 8.85
C LYS A 284 12.52 -9.62 8.13
N SER A 285 12.69 -10.73 8.84
CA SER A 285 13.18 -11.98 8.24
C SER A 285 12.23 -12.55 7.19
N LEU A 286 10.93 -12.50 7.45
CA LEU A 286 9.90 -12.90 6.48
C LEU A 286 9.83 -11.93 5.28
N LEU A 287 10.02 -10.62 5.50
CA LEU A 287 10.09 -9.63 4.43
C LEU A 287 11.25 -9.93 3.49
N ILE A 288 12.45 -10.20 4.03
CA ILE A 288 13.63 -10.56 3.22
C ILE A 288 13.33 -11.82 2.36
N LYS A 289 12.69 -12.83 2.96
CA LYS A 289 12.32 -14.04 2.21
C LYS A 289 11.32 -13.72 1.09
N ALA A 290 10.23 -13.02 1.38
CA ALA A 290 9.23 -12.63 0.39
C ALA A 290 9.85 -11.76 -0.72
N MET A 291 10.70 -10.80 -0.36
CA MET A 291 11.42 -9.92 -1.29
C MET A 291 12.24 -10.71 -2.31
N LEU A 292 13.00 -11.71 -1.86
CA LEU A 292 13.80 -12.55 -2.75
C LEU A 292 12.92 -13.38 -3.71
N GLU A 293 11.80 -13.90 -3.24
CA GLU A 293 10.89 -14.68 -4.07
C GLU A 293 10.17 -13.81 -5.12
N VAL A 294 9.71 -12.61 -4.72
CA VAL A 294 9.10 -11.64 -5.66
C VAL A 294 10.12 -11.14 -6.67
N ASN A 295 11.34 -10.82 -6.23
CA ASN A 295 12.43 -10.35 -7.11
C ASN A 295 12.82 -11.40 -8.15
N ASN A 296 12.81 -12.68 -7.79
CA ASN A 296 13.13 -13.77 -8.69
C ASN A 296 11.91 -14.27 -9.50
N ARG A 297 10.72 -13.70 -9.30
CA ARG A 297 9.45 -14.15 -9.90
C ARG A 297 9.27 -15.67 -9.75
N SER A 298 9.54 -16.20 -8.55
CA SER A 298 9.46 -17.63 -8.28
C SER A 298 8.01 -18.12 -8.24
N ASP A 299 7.78 -19.40 -8.48
CA ASP A 299 6.45 -20.02 -8.37
C ASP A 299 5.87 -19.91 -6.94
N ASP A 300 6.73 -19.80 -5.93
CA ASP A 300 6.36 -19.66 -4.52
C ASP A 300 6.14 -18.21 -4.06
N MET A 301 6.29 -17.19 -4.93
CA MET A 301 6.23 -15.77 -4.54
C MET A 301 4.90 -15.41 -3.85
N TYR A 302 3.76 -15.86 -4.36
CA TYR A 302 2.44 -15.60 -3.76
C TYR A 302 2.32 -16.20 -2.36
N LYS A 303 2.86 -17.38 -2.16
CA LYS A 303 2.87 -18.08 -0.88
C LYS A 303 3.71 -17.34 0.16
N HIS A 304 4.90 -16.87 -0.21
CA HIS A 304 5.77 -16.14 0.71
C HIS A 304 5.26 -14.75 1.04
N VAL A 305 4.67 -14.03 0.08
CA VAL A 305 3.97 -12.76 0.33
C VAL A 305 2.77 -12.99 1.26
N SER A 306 2.00 -14.06 1.05
CA SER A 306 0.89 -14.41 1.93
C SER A 306 1.35 -14.79 3.34
N ALA A 307 2.45 -15.52 3.49
CA ALA A 307 3.01 -15.85 4.81
C ALA A 307 3.44 -14.58 5.57
N LEU A 308 4.14 -13.66 4.90
CA LEU A 308 4.50 -12.36 5.47
C LEU A 308 3.26 -11.56 5.88
N LYS A 309 2.27 -11.41 4.97
CA LYS A 309 1.05 -10.64 5.22
C LYS A 309 0.23 -11.20 6.39
N SER A 310 0.11 -12.53 6.47
CA SER A 310 -0.54 -13.20 7.61
C SER A 310 0.16 -12.91 8.93
N TYR A 311 1.50 -12.98 8.93
CA TYR A 311 2.29 -12.73 10.12
C TYR A 311 2.14 -11.28 10.60
N ILE A 312 2.38 -10.29 9.75
CA ILE A 312 2.29 -8.88 10.13
C ILE A 312 0.86 -8.47 10.52
N GLY A 313 -0.17 -9.05 9.89
CA GLY A 313 -1.56 -8.79 10.25
C GLY A 313 -1.92 -9.21 11.67
N THR A 314 -1.21 -10.17 12.24
CA THR A 314 -1.37 -10.62 13.64
C THR A 314 -0.37 -9.93 14.56
N SER A 315 0.93 -10.15 14.34
CA SER A 315 2.02 -9.70 15.21
C SER A 315 2.20 -8.19 15.17
N GLY A 316 2.01 -7.55 14.01
CA GLY A 316 2.13 -6.11 13.90
C GLY A 316 1.06 -5.35 14.67
N LYS A 317 -0.21 -5.80 14.58
CA LYS A 317 -1.29 -5.23 15.41
C LYS A 317 -1.07 -5.45 16.90
N LEU A 318 -0.55 -6.62 17.27
CA LEU A 318 -0.23 -6.92 18.67
C LEU A 318 0.88 -5.99 19.17
N SER A 319 1.97 -5.85 18.44
CA SER A 319 3.09 -4.94 18.78
C SER A 319 2.63 -3.49 18.90
N ALA A 320 1.79 -3.02 17.98
CA ALA A 320 1.25 -1.65 18.06
C ALA A 320 0.32 -1.45 19.28
N LYS A 321 -0.50 -2.45 19.65
CA LYS A 321 -1.31 -2.41 20.88
C LYS A 321 -0.44 -2.39 22.13
N GLU A 322 0.65 -3.18 22.16
CA GLU A 322 1.61 -3.16 23.26
C GLU A 322 2.29 -1.79 23.39
N ALA A 323 2.66 -1.15 22.29
CA ALA A 323 3.20 0.20 22.29
C ALA A 323 2.21 1.20 22.90
N VAL A 324 0.94 1.20 22.47
CA VAL A 324 -0.10 2.06 23.04
C VAL A 324 -0.24 1.81 24.55
N GLN A 325 -0.24 0.55 24.99
CA GLN A 325 -0.33 0.19 26.40
C GLN A 325 0.86 0.71 27.21
N LEU A 326 2.09 0.62 26.66
CA LEU A 326 3.31 1.09 27.32
C LEU A 326 3.39 2.63 27.42
N HIS A 327 2.75 3.35 26.50
CA HIS A 327 2.61 4.82 26.56
C HIS A 327 1.46 5.27 27.47
N GLY A 328 0.56 4.36 27.88
CA GLY A 328 -0.59 4.67 28.70
C GLY A 328 -1.54 5.68 28.02
N GLY A 329 -2.06 6.67 28.77
CA GLY A 329 -2.96 7.69 28.21
C GLY A 329 -2.37 8.47 27.02
N MET A 330 -1.07 8.67 26.98
CA MET A 330 -0.40 9.35 25.85
C MET A 330 -0.46 8.52 24.55
N GLY A 331 -0.49 7.19 24.65
CA GLY A 331 -0.54 6.30 23.47
C GLY A 331 -1.83 6.36 22.67
N VAL A 332 -2.89 6.95 23.22
CA VAL A 332 -4.18 7.19 22.53
C VAL A 332 -4.39 8.67 22.15
N SER A 333 -3.42 9.54 22.45
CA SER A 333 -3.45 10.94 22.02
C SER A 333 -3.14 11.04 20.54
N GLU A 334 -3.87 11.90 19.82
CA GLU A 334 -3.57 12.21 18.41
C GLU A 334 -2.26 12.99 18.25
N GLU A 335 -1.70 13.55 19.31
CA GLU A 335 -0.43 14.27 19.31
C GLU A 335 0.80 13.35 19.24
N MET A 336 0.61 12.03 19.41
CA MET A 336 1.69 11.04 19.39
C MET A 336 1.53 10.03 18.28
N MET A 337 2.62 9.75 17.57
CA MET A 337 2.64 8.80 16.44
C MET A 337 2.18 7.38 16.82
N ILE A 338 2.28 6.98 18.08
CA ILE A 338 2.04 5.59 18.50
C ILE A 338 0.61 5.13 18.19
N GLY A 339 -0.40 5.95 18.45
CA GLY A 339 -1.78 5.67 18.08
C GLY A 339 -1.97 5.53 16.58
N HIS A 340 -1.26 6.32 15.80
CA HIS A 340 -1.30 6.30 14.33
C HIS A 340 -0.68 5.02 13.75
N TYR A 341 0.39 4.47 14.36
CA TYR A 341 0.90 3.15 13.96
C TYR A 341 -0.14 2.05 14.16
N LEU A 342 -0.90 2.08 15.26
CA LEU A 342 -1.98 1.11 15.47
C LEU A 342 -3.07 1.25 14.40
N LYS A 343 -3.50 2.49 14.09
CA LYS A 343 -4.46 2.77 13.01
C LYS A 343 -3.94 2.23 11.67
N LYS A 344 -2.68 2.49 11.34
CA LYS A 344 -2.02 2.01 10.11
C LYS A 344 -1.97 0.48 10.05
N MET A 345 -1.59 -0.19 11.13
CA MET A 345 -1.55 -1.66 11.19
C MET A 345 -2.93 -2.31 11.03
N VAL A 346 -3.99 -1.66 11.52
CA VAL A 346 -5.38 -2.12 11.31
C VAL A 346 -5.79 -1.98 9.84
N SER A 347 -5.47 -0.86 9.20
CA SER A 347 -5.72 -0.64 7.76
C SER A 347 -4.93 -1.63 6.90
N ILE A 348 -3.64 -1.81 7.17
CA ILE A 348 -2.80 -2.76 6.43
C ILE A 348 -3.36 -4.18 6.54
N ASP A 349 -3.81 -4.63 7.73
CA ASP A 349 -4.39 -5.97 7.86
C ASP A 349 -5.65 -6.13 6.99
N ALA A 350 -6.51 -5.12 6.91
CA ALA A 350 -7.74 -5.19 6.14
C ALA A 350 -7.54 -5.14 4.61
N LEU A 351 -6.49 -4.45 4.13
CA LEU A 351 -6.23 -4.30 2.69
C LEU A 351 -5.71 -5.60 2.07
N PHE A 352 -6.21 -5.94 0.87
CA PHE A 352 -5.79 -7.07 0.01
C PHE A 352 -5.93 -8.46 0.63
N GLY A 353 -6.56 -8.59 1.76
CA GLY A 353 -6.70 -9.82 2.53
C GLY A 353 -6.15 -9.69 3.95
N ASN A 354 -6.92 -10.13 4.94
CA ASN A 354 -6.50 -10.12 6.33
C ASN A 354 -5.59 -11.32 6.67
N ALA A 355 -5.08 -11.36 7.90
CA ALA A 355 -4.19 -12.42 8.38
C ALA A 355 -4.76 -13.84 8.14
N ASP A 356 -6.05 -14.04 8.43
CA ASP A 356 -6.70 -15.35 8.27
C ASP A 356 -6.88 -15.76 6.80
N TYR A 357 -7.20 -14.79 5.93
CA TYR A 357 -7.26 -15.01 4.48
C TYR A 357 -5.90 -15.48 3.96
N HIS A 358 -4.84 -14.74 4.26
CA HIS A 358 -3.49 -15.05 3.80
C HIS A 358 -2.94 -16.35 4.41
N LEU A 359 -3.26 -16.67 5.67
CA LEU A 359 -2.88 -17.94 6.26
C LEU A 359 -3.43 -19.13 5.46
N LYS A 360 -4.67 -19.04 4.97
CA LYS A 360 -5.27 -20.07 4.11
C LYS A 360 -4.60 -20.16 2.73
N GLN A 361 -4.00 -19.08 2.22
CA GLN A 361 -3.28 -19.12 0.94
C GLN A 361 -1.92 -19.82 1.07
N THR A 362 -1.28 -19.81 2.24
CA THR A 362 0.00 -20.50 2.45
C THR A 362 -0.09 -22.01 2.39
N GLY A 363 -1.28 -22.59 2.58
CA GLY A 363 -1.52 -24.03 2.53
C GLY A 363 -1.95 -24.55 1.15
N LYS A 364 -2.09 -23.69 0.17
CA LYS A 364 -2.40 -24.02 -1.22
C LYS A 364 -1.12 -24.10 -2.05
#